data_742d896143634d009786ada24d91d539
#
_entry.id   742d896143634d009786ada24d91d539
#
_cell.length_a   1.000
_cell.length_b   1.000
_cell.length_c   1.000
_cell.angle_alpha   90.00
_cell.angle_beta   90.00
_cell.angle_gamma   90.00
#
_symmetry.space_group_name_H-M   'P 1'
#
loop_
_entity.id
_entity.type
_entity.pdbx_description
1 polymer ?
#
loop_
_entity_poly.entity_id
_entity_poly.type
_entity_poly.pdbx_seq_one_letter_code
_entity_poly.pdbx_strand_id
1 'polypeptide(L)'
;MSYLKVTNIKKTIGNNNILKGISFDLDKGKVLVVLGKSGAGKTTLIRNLNFLDFPDQGTIELDGKIIYNSSDQPLSNKELQERHKLIGLVFQSFNLFPHLTVFQNVTIAKDLDNKEKVKIFKEKNKSKVEQKKYYEELTKETNDEALKLLNELGLSDKANSYPFQLSGGEQQRVSIARALILNPKILCFDEPTSALDPALTGEVVKLINELKKQNHTMIIITHEMDFAYQVADKVIVIEKGKIIEEKDN
;
A
#
# COMPACT_ATOMS: atom_id res chain seq x y z
N MET A 1 -5.23 -8.89 19.95
CA MET A 1 -3.78 -8.59 19.80
C MET A 1 -3.64 -7.67 18.59
N SER A 2 -2.93 -6.57 18.73
CA SER A 2 -2.70 -5.60 17.67
C SER A 2 -2.01 -6.28 16.48
N TYR A 3 -2.52 -6.07 15.25
CA TYR A 3 -1.97 -6.65 14.02
C TYR A 3 -0.77 -5.86 13.50
N LEU A 4 -0.86 -4.52 13.56
CA LEU A 4 0.26 -3.61 13.34
C LEU A 4 0.52 -2.84 14.63
N LYS A 5 1.78 -2.79 15.06
CA LYS A 5 2.22 -1.96 16.19
C LYS A 5 3.38 -1.10 15.74
N VAL A 6 3.21 0.19 15.84
CA VAL A 6 4.21 1.21 15.52
C VAL A 6 4.63 1.87 16.82
N THR A 7 5.93 1.90 17.12
CA THR A 7 6.41 2.39 18.40
C THR A 7 7.53 3.40 18.21
N ASN A 8 7.31 4.61 18.72
CA ASN A 8 8.28 5.70 18.83
C ASN A 8 9.00 6.05 17.51
N ILE A 9 8.27 6.08 16.40
CA ILE A 9 8.84 6.43 15.09
C ILE A 9 9.25 7.89 15.08
N LYS A 10 10.55 8.13 14.85
CA LYS A 10 11.12 9.46 14.65
C LYS A 10 11.78 9.56 13.30
N LYS A 11 11.68 10.73 12.66
CA LYS A 11 12.30 11.01 11.37
C LYS A 11 12.71 12.47 11.28
N THR A 12 13.96 12.68 10.91
CA THR A 12 14.55 13.99 10.62
C THR A 12 14.88 14.07 9.14
N ILE A 13 14.56 15.19 8.50
CA ILE A 13 14.93 15.48 7.11
C ILE A 13 15.68 16.82 7.10
N GLY A 14 16.95 16.78 6.73
CA GLY A 14 17.85 17.93 6.93
C GLY A 14 17.91 18.30 8.42
N ASN A 15 17.58 19.55 8.75
CA ASN A 15 17.55 20.04 10.13
C ASN A 15 16.15 19.97 10.78
N ASN A 16 15.15 19.42 10.10
CA ASN A 16 13.77 19.43 10.57
C ASN A 16 13.35 18.07 11.11
N ASN A 17 12.96 18.03 12.39
CA ASN A 17 12.33 16.84 13.00
C ASN A 17 10.90 16.74 12.53
N ILE A 18 10.64 15.86 11.56
CA ILE A 18 9.32 15.67 10.91
C ILE A 18 8.43 14.78 11.77
N LEU A 19 8.93 13.61 12.19
CA LEU A 19 8.22 12.70 13.11
C LEU A 19 8.93 12.73 14.46
N LYS A 20 8.16 12.89 15.55
CA LYS A 20 8.68 13.16 16.89
C LYS A 20 8.23 12.11 17.91
N GLY A 21 8.24 10.84 17.50
CA GLY A 21 7.85 9.73 18.39
C GLY A 21 6.39 9.32 18.17
N ILE A 22 6.03 9.00 16.93
CA ILE A 22 4.72 8.48 16.56
C ILE A 22 4.59 7.04 17.06
N SER A 23 3.53 6.76 17.83
CA SER A 23 3.19 5.42 18.29
C SER A 23 1.69 5.20 18.15
N PHE A 24 1.29 4.08 17.55
CA PHE A 24 -0.11 3.65 17.43
C PHE A 24 -0.15 2.15 17.18
N ASP A 25 -1.34 1.60 17.28
CA ASP A 25 -1.65 0.22 16.93
C ASP A 25 -2.88 0.14 16.04
N LEU A 26 -2.98 -0.97 15.29
CA LEU A 26 -4.09 -1.26 14.40
C LEU A 26 -4.40 -2.76 14.42
N ASP A 27 -5.65 -3.10 14.61
CA ASP A 27 -6.14 -4.47 14.56
C ASP A 27 -6.34 -4.95 13.12
N LYS A 28 -6.32 -6.27 12.93
CA LYS A 28 -6.54 -6.89 11.62
C LYS A 28 -7.95 -6.59 11.08
N GLY A 29 -8.04 -6.27 9.80
CA GLY A 29 -9.30 -5.96 9.12
C GLY A 29 -9.88 -4.59 9.49
N LYS A 30 -9.13 -3.75 10.21
CA LYS A 30 -9.55 -2.42 10.62
C LYS A 30 -8.94 -1.32 9.74
N VAL A 31 -9.60 -0.19 9.72
CA VAL A 31 -9.19 1.01 8.99
C VAL A 31 -8.75 2.08 9.97
N LEU A 32 -7.45 2.43 9.94
CA LEU A 32 -6.90 3.59 10.63
C LEU A 32 -6.87 4.78 9.67
N VAL A 33 -7.49 5.88 10.06
CA VAL A 33 -7.35 7.15 9.34
C VAL A 33 -6.42 8.08 10.10
N VAL A 34 -5.44 8.62 9.38
CA VAL A 34 -4.46 9.59 9.87
C VAL A 34 -4.84 10.97 9.34
N LEU A 35 -5.41 11.78 10.20
CA LEU A 35 -5.77 13.17 9.91
C LEU A 35 -4.63 14.13 10.25
N GLY A 36 -4.60 15.26 9.57
CA GLY A 36 -3.68 16.37 9.88
C GLY A 36 -3.52 17.35 8.73
N LYS A 37 -3.09 18.56 9.04
CA LYS A 37 -2.83 19.60 8.03
C LYS A 37 -1.67 19.21 7.09
N SER A 38 -1.57 19.88 5.95
CA SER A 38 -0.40 19.75 5.08
C SER A 38 0.89 20.05 5.87
N GLY A 39 1.93 19.25 5.65
CA GLY A 39 3.20 19.38 6.38
C GLY A 39 3.19 18.81 7.81
N ALA A 40 2.12 18.20 8.30
CA ALA A 40 2.09 17.60 9.64
C ALA A 40 2.98 16.36 9.81
N GLY A 41 3.48 15.75 8.70
CA GLY A 41 4.32 14.56 8.70
C GLY A 41 3.61 13.29 8.21
N LYS A 42 2.35 13.38 7.74
CA LYS A 42 1.54 12.23 7.31
C LYS A 42 2.20 11.41 6.19
N THR A 43 2.57 12.06 5.09
CA THR A 43 3.24 11.40 3.95
C THR A 43 4.60 10.82 4.37
N THR A 44 5.34 11.48 5.27
CA THR A 44 6.59 10.95 5.83
C THR A 44 6.32 9.67 6.64
N LEU A 45 5.24 9.65 7.44
CA LEU A 45 4.86 8.45 8.18
C LEU A 45 4.58 7.28 7.24
N ILE A 46 3.73 7.47 6.21
CA ILE A 46 3.37 6.38 5.28
C ILE A 46 4.59 5.89 4.50
N ARG A 47 5.50 6.78 4.10
CA ARG A 47 6.76 6.42 3.43
C ARG A 47 7.66 5.59 4.33
N ASN A 48 7.70 5.87 5.63
CA ASN A 48 8.45 5.09 6.61
C ASN A 48 7.81 3.71 6.82
N LEU A 49 6.49 3.61 6.88
CA LEU A 49 5.78 2.34 7.00
C LEU A 49 6.00 1.44 5.76
N ASN A 50 6.05 2.04 4.58
CA ASN A 50 6.26 1.33 3.30
C ASN A 50 7.75 1.12 2.94
N PHE A 51 8.68 1.48 3.83
CA PHE A 51 10.13 1.36 3.58
C PHE A 51 10.62 2.09 2.32
N LEU A 52 9.89 3.11 1.86
CA LEU A 52 10.35 4.07 0.85
C LEU A 52 11.34 5.07 1.44
N ASP A 53 11.30 5.22 2.75
CA ASP A 53 12.24 5.92 3.59
C ASP A 53 12.31 5.19 4.94
N PHE A 54 13.39 5.36 5.72
CA PHE A 54 13.57 4.64 6.97
C PHE A 54 13.42 5.58 8.16
N PRO A 55 12.72 5.16 9.24
CA PRO A 55 12.74 5.89 10.49
C PRO A 55 14.15 5.99 11.05
N ASP A 56 14.48 7.11 11.68
CA ASP A 56 15.75 7.27 12.41
C ASP A 56 15.71 6.53 13.76
N GLN A 57 14.52 6.42 14.35
CA GLN A 57 14.28 5.68 15.59
C GLN A 57 12.91 5.02 15.57
N GLY A 58 12.79 3.92 16.33
CA GLY A 58 11.55 3.22 16.59
C GLY A 58 11.49 1.82 16.01
N THR A 59 10.33 1.18 16.19
CA THR A 59 10.07 -0.19 15.76
C THR A 59 8.73 -0.29 15.03
N ILE A 60 8.65 -1.21 14.07
CA ILE A 60 7.43 -1.59 13.38
C ILE A 60 7.27 -3.10 13.54
N GLU A 61 6.18 -3.53 14.15
CA GLU A 61 5.82 -4.93 14.35
C GLU A 61 4.54 -5.21 13.54
N LEU A 62 4.52 -6.30 12.79
CA LEU A 62 3.39 -6.73 11.98
C LEU A 62 3.14 -8.22 12.21
N ASP A 63 1.90 -8.56 12.58
CA ASP A 63 1.46 -9.95 12.81
C ASP A 63 2.38 -10.66 13.85
N GLY A 64 2.72 -9.96 14.94
CA GLY A 64 3.59 -10.46 16.01
C GLY A 64 5.08 -10.55 15.66
N LYS A 65 5.50 -10.03 14.49
CA LYS A 65 6.90 -10.04 14.05
C LYS A 65 7.44 -8.62 13.90
N ILE A 66 8.61 -8.35 14.47
CA ILE A 66 9.33 -7.10 14.21
C ILE A 66 9.79 -7.13 12.75
N ILE A 67 9.25 -6.21 11.93
CA ILE A 67 9.63 -6.03 10.53
C ILE A 67 10.63 -4.89 10.34
N TYR A 68 10.76 -4.01 11.32
CA TYR A 68 11.77 -2.95 11.36
C TYR A 68 12.12 -2.61 12.81
N ASN A 69 13.41 -2.43 13.08
CA ASN A 69 13.93 -1.86 14.31
C ASN A 69 15.14 -1.00 13.97
N SER A 70 15.12 0.26 14.36
CA SER A 70 16.19 1.22 14.08
C SER A 70 17.54 0.86 14.73
N SER A 71 17.54 -0.05 15.71
CA SER A 71 18.76 -0.54 16.37
C SER A 71 19.42 -1.72 15.63
N ASP A 72 18.73 -2.30 14.64
CA ASP A 72 19.23 -3.43 13.89
C ASP A 72 20.17 -2.97 12.74
N GLN A 73 20.89 -3.92 12.15
CA GLN A 73 21.67 -3.68 10.94
C GLN A 73 20.77 -3.24 9.80
N PRO A 74 21.25 -2.40 8.86
CA PRO A 74 20.48 -2.00 7.69
C PRO A 74 19.95 -3.21 6.92
N LEU A 75 18.70 -3.13 6.46
CA LEU A 75 18.08 -4.19 5.68
C LEU A 75 18.88 -4.44 4.38
N SER A 76 19.13 -5.69 4.07
CA SER A 76 19.64 -6.09 2.76
C SER A 76 18.59 -5.81 1.65
N ASN A 77 19.03 -5.70 0.40
CA ASN A 77 18.11 -5.49 -0.73
C ASN A 77 17.00 -6.57 -0.80
N LYS A 78 17.33 -7.82 -0.45
CA LYS A 78 16.37 -8.92 -0.43
C LYS A 78 15.32 -8.72 0.68
N GLU A 79 15.75 -8.38 1.88
CA GLU A 79 14.84 -8.10 2.99
C GLU A 79 13.95 -6.90 2.67
N LEU A 80 14.50 -5.85 2.08
CA LEU A 80 13.75 -4.68 1.66
C LEU A 80 12.66 -5.03 0.63
N GLN A 81 12.99 -5.85 -0.39
CA GLN A 81 12.00 -6.35 -1.35
C GLN A 81 10.87 -7.13 -0.66
N GLU A 82 11.18 -7.99 0.31
CA GLU A 82 10.16 -8.71 1.07
C GLU A 82 9.31 -7.75 1.93
N ARG A 83 9.89 -6.68 2.49
CA ARG A 83 9.13 -5.67 3.24
C ARG A 83 8.16 -4.88 2.35
N HIS A 84 8.60 -4.50 1.15
CA HIS A 84 7.73 -3.79 0.18
C HIS A 84 6.49 -4.59 -0.22
N LYS A 85 6.51 -5.92 -0.13
CA LYS A 85 5.34 -6.76 -0.40
C LYS A 85 4.34 -6.78 0.76
N LEU A 86 4.81 -6.48 2.00
CA LEU A 86 3.95 -6.55 3.18
C LEU A 86 2.95 -5.39 3.26
N ILE A 87 3.35 -4.22 2.76
CA ILE A 87 2.56 -3.00 2.86
C ILE A 87 2.42 -2.38 1.47
N GLY A 88 1.25 -2.49 0.89
CA GLY A 88 0.91 -1.88 -0.40
C GLY A 88 0.68 -0.37 -0.26
N LEU A 89 0.99 0.41 -1.29
CA LEU A 89 0.79 1.86 -1.29
C LEU A 89 0.02 2.30 -2.54
N VAL A 90 -1.06 3.02 -2.30
CA VAL A 90 -1.85 3.75 -3.29
C VAL A 90 -1.50 5.22 -3.16
N PHE A 91 -0.90 5.78 -4.20
CA PHE A 91 -0.43 7.16 -4.23
C PHE A 91 -1.54 8.14 -4.57
N GLN A 92 -1.43 9.37 -4.12
CA GLN A 92 -2.32 10.49 -4.40
C GLN A 92 -2.55 10.70 -5.91
N SER A 93 -1.50 10.66 -6.71
CA SER A 93 -1.54 10.92 -8.17
C SER A 93 -1.64 9.66 -9.03
N PHE A 94 -2.21 8.56 -8.49
CA PHE A 94 -2.34 7.24 -9.11
C PHE A 94 -1.02 6.61 -9.58
N ASN A 95 -0.10 7.38 -10.15
CA ASN A 95 1.22 6.99 -10.65
C ASN A 95 1.18 5.76 -11.57
N LEU A 96 0.20 5.73 -12.47
CA LEU A 96 0.11 4.69 -13.49
C LEU A 96 1.18 4.91 -14.56
N PHE A 97 1.72 3.84 -15.08
CA PHE A 97 2.65 3.87 -16.20
C PHE A 97 1.88 4.17 -17.49
N PRO A 98 2.05 5.35 -18.12
CA PRO A 98 1.20 5.81 -19.22
C PRO A 98 1.33 4.98 -20.49
N HIS A 99 2.45 4.27 -20.67
CA HIS A 99 2.76 3.41 -21.82
C HIS A 99 2.36 1.95 -21.63
N LEU A 100 1.82 1.61 -20.45
CA LEU A 100 1.30 0.28 -20.15
C LEU A 100 -0.22 0.29 -20.13
N THR A 101 -0.83 -0.82 -20.57
CA THR A 101 -2.28 -1.01 -20.42
C THR A 101 -2.68 -1.13 -18.95
N VAL A 102 -3.97 -1.09 -18.66
CA VAL A 102 -4.52 -1.37 -17.32
C VAL A 102 -4.02 -2.71 -16.80
N PHE A 103 -4.18 -3.77 -17.59
CA PHE A 103 -3.71 -5.11 -17.23
C PHE A 103 -2.22 -5.14 -16.91
N GLN A 104 -1.39 -4.52 -17.74
CA GLN A 104 0.06 -4.45 -17.51
C GLN A 104 0.42 -3.60 -16.30
N ASN A 105 -0.31 -2.51 -16.03
CA ASN A 105 -0.12 -1.72 -14.81
C ASN A 105 -0.40 -2.54 -13.55
N VAL A 106 -1.40 -3.42 -13.58
CA VAL A 106 -1.73 -4.30 -12.45
C VAL A 106 -0.67 -5.39 -12.28
N THR A 107 -0.26 -6.06 -13.37
CA THR A 107 0.65 -7.24 -13.28
C THR A 107 2.10 -6.90 -13.01
N ILE A 108 2.58 -5.71 -13.39
CA ILE A 108 4.00 -5.34 -13.42
C ILE A 108 4.76 -5.66 -12.13
N ALA A 109 4.14 -5.40 -10.96
CA ALA A 109 4.78 -5.64 -9.66
C ALA A 109 4.98 -7.14 -9.41
N LYS A 110 3.97 -7.95 -9.75
CA LYS A 110 4.02 -9.40 -9.58
C LYS A 110 4.91 -10.07 -10.63
N ASP A 111 4.95 -9.52 -11.85
CA ASP A 111 5.86 -9.98 -12.90
C ASP A 111 7.33 -9.78 -12.51
N LEU A 112 7.67 -8.68 -11.84
CA LEU A 112 9.00 -8.45 -11.30
C LEU A 112 9.35 -9.45 -10.18
N ASP A 113 8.42 -9.70 -9.27
CA ASP A 113 8.58 -10.72 -8.22
C ASP A 113 8.77 -12.13 -8.82
N ASN A 114 7.98 -12.48 -9.84
CA ASN A 114 8.07 -13.76 -10.54
C ASN A 114 9.40 -13.92 -11.27
N LYS A 115 9.96 -12.85 -11.87
CA LYS A 115 11.31 -12.89 -12.48
C LYS A 115 12.39 -13.26 -11.45
N GLU A 116 12.29 -12.72 -10.23
CA GLU A 116 13.24 -13.06 -9.16
C GLU A 116 13.06 -14.52 -8.70
N LYS A 117 11.80 -14.97 -8.52
CA LYS A 117 11.50 -16.40 -8.21
C LYS A 117 12.07 -17.35 -9.26
N VAL A 118 11.89 -17.02 -10.54
CA VAL A 118 12.41 -17.82 -11.65
C VAL A 118 13.94 -17.82 -11.65
N LYS A 119 14.60 -16.70 -11.33
CA LYS A 119 16.05 -16.63 -11.20
C LYS A 119 16.57 -17.56 -10.11
N ILE A 120 15.96 -17.52 -8.92
CA ILE A 120 16.29 -18.42 -7.81
C ILE A 120 16.04 -19.89 -8.17
N PHE A 121 14.94 -20.18 -8.88
CA PHE A 121 14.63 -21.53 -9.34
C PHE A 121 15.68 -22.06 -10.32
N LYS A 122 16.15 -21.22 -11.25
CA LYS A 122 17.19 -21.56 -12.22
C LYS A 122 18.54 -21.91 -11.58
N GLU A 123 18.88 -21.26 -10.48
CA GLU A 123 20.12 -21.57 -9.72
C GLU A 123 20.07 -22.98 -9.11
N LYS A 124 18.87 -23.45 -8.74
CA LYS A 124 18.66 -24.76 -8.10
C LYS A 124 18.33 -25.89 -9.09
N ASN A 125 17.86 -25.55 -10.27
CA ASN A 125 17.32 -26.51 -11.24
C ASN A 125 17.93 -26.29 -12.64
N LYS A 126 18.62 -27.32 -13.16
CA LYS A 126 19.33 -27.24 -14.47
C LYS A 126 18.42 -27.56 -15.66
N SER A 127 17.23 -28.14 -15.44
CA SER A 127 16.30 -28.53 -16.50
C SER A 127 15.63 -27.29 -17.13
N LYS A 128 15.94 -27.01 -18.39
CA LYS A 128 15.29 -25.92 -19.14
C LYS A 128 13.77 -26.11 -19.30
N VAL A 129 13.32 -27.37 -19.38
CA VAL A 129 11.89 -27.69 -19.51
C VAL A 129 11.13 -27.32 -18.23
N GLU A 130 11.68 -27.70 -17.06
CA GLU A 130 11.08 -27.36 -15.77
C GLU A 130 11.13 -25.85 -15.50
N GLN A 131 12.20 -25.18 -15.89
CA GLN A 131 12.30 -23.71 -15.77
C GLN A 131 11.21 -23.01 -16.61
N LYS A 132 10.96 -23.49 -17.83
CA LYS A 132 9.91 -22.93 -18.70
C LYS A 132 8.53 -23.20 -18.12
N LYS A 133 8.26 -24.42 -17.67
CA LYS A 133 7.00 -24.79 -17.03
C LYS A 133 6.71 -23.94 -15.80
N TYR A 134 7.70 -23.77 -14.91
CA TYR A 134 7.57 -22.93 -13.72
C TYR A 134 7.26 -21.47 -14.06
N TYR A 135 7.91 -20.92 -15.07
CA TYR A 135 7.61 -19.55 -15.53
C TYR A 135 6.18 -19.43 -16.09
N GLU A 136 5.73 -20.41 -16.90
CA GLU A 136 4.37 -20.42 -17.46
C GLU A 136 3.30 -20.55 -16.36
N GLU A 137 3.53 -21.36 -15.35
CA GLU A 137 2.64 -21.49 -14.18
C GLU A 137 2.52 -20.17 -13.42
N LEU A 138 3.63 -19.53 -13.06
CA LEU A 138 3.62 -18.23 -12.38
C LEU A 138 2.95 -17.14 -13.21
N THR A 139 3.18 -17.12 -14.52
CA THR A 139 2.54 -16.15 -15.42
C THR A 139 1.03 -16.36 -15.47
N LYS A 140 0.59 -17.61 -15.58
CA LYS A 140 -0.83 -17.95 -15.56
C LYS A 140 -1.50 -17.53 -14.26
N GLU A 141 -0.92 -17.87 -13.11
CA GLU A 141 -1.44 -17.44 -11.80
C GLU A 141 -1.57 -15.91 -11.71
N THR A 142 -0.55 -15.18 -12.17
CA THR A 142 -0.58 -13.71 -12.17
C THR A 142 -1.71 -13.17 -13.05
N ASN A 143 -1.88 -13.74 -14.25
CA ASN A 143 -2.92 -13.30 -15.19
C ASN A 143 -4.32 -13.57 -14.63
N ASP A 144 -4.54 -14.78 -14.09
CA ASP A 144 -5.83 -15.17 -13.51
C ASP A 144 -6.21 -14.26 -12.32
N GLU A 145 -5.24 -13.96 -11.45
CA GLU A 145 -5.44 -13.07 -10.31
C GLU A 145 -5.68 -11.61 -10.75
N ALA A 146 -4.95 -11.12 -11.74
CA ALA A 146 -5.15 -9.78 -12.28
C ALA A 146 -6.53 -9.62 -12.89
N LEU A 147 -6.99 -10.58 -13.70
CA LEU A 147 -8.34 -10.56 -14.28
C LEU A 147 -9.43 -10.61 -13.20
N LYS A 148 -9.23 -11.41 -12.14
CA LYS A 148 -10.13 -11.45 -11.00
C LYS A 148 -10.21 -10.08 -10.30
N LEU A 149 -9.07 -9.45 -9.97
CA LEU A 149 -9.04 -8.13 -9.36
C LEU A 149 -9.69 -7.07 -10.24
N LEU A 150 -9.43 -7.07 -11.54
CA LEU A 150 -10.05 -6.14 -12.48
C LEU A 150 -11.57 -6.33 -12.52
N ASN A 151 -12.06 -7.56 -12.45
CA ASN A 151 -13.49 -7.83 -12.38
C ASN A 151 -14.12 -7.34 -11.07
N GLU A 152 -13.49 -7.62 -9.93
CA GLU A 152 -13.95 -7.17 -8.61
C GLU A 152 -14.01 -5.63 -8.49
N LEU A 153 -13.10 -4.92 -9.20
CA LEU A 153 -13.03 -3.47 -9.23
C LEU A 153 -13.82 -2.83 -10.40
N GLY A 154 -14.59 -3.63 -11.16
CA GLY A 154 -15.42 -3.11 -12.26
C GLY A 154 -14.60 -2.58 -13.44
N LEU A 155 -13.47 -3.19 -13.76
CA LEU A 155 -12.52 -2.76 -14.81
C LEU A 155 -12.30 -3.83 -15.90
N SER A 156 -13.13 -4.88 -15.96
CA SER A 156 -12.94 -6.00 -16.89
C SER A 156 -12.89 -5.55 -18.35
N ASP A 157 -13.75 -4.60 -18.74
CA ASP A 157 -13.83 -4.03 -20.10
C ASP A 157 -12.67 -3.06 -20.40
N LYS A 158 -11.92 -2.63 -19.40
CA LYS A 158 -10.82 -1.68 -19.49
C LYS A 158 -9.43 -2.33 -19.49
N ALA A 159 -9.33 -3.64 -19.39
CA ALA A 159 -8.05 -4.36 -19.25
C ALA A 159 -7.00 -3.96 -20.32
N ASN A 160 -7.45 -3.72 -21.55
CA ASN A 160 -6.59 -3.32 -22.67
C ASN A 160 -6.49 -1.81 -22.88
N SER A 161 -7.19 -1.00 -22.09
CA SER A 161 -7.14 0.47 -22.17
C SER A 161 -5.84 1.00 -21.55
N TYR A 162 -5.43 2.19 -21.99
CA TYR A 162 -4.31 2.93 -21.41
C TYR A 162 -4.81 3.95 -20.38
N PRO A 163 -3.96 4.40 -19.43
CA PRO A 163 -4.35 5.34 -18.38
C PRO A 163 -5.05 6.61 -18.88
N PHE A 164 -4.62 7.18 -19.99
CA PHE A 164 -5.22 8.39 -20.56
C PHE A 164 -6.64 8.20 -21.11
N GLN A 165 -7.10 6.95 -21.27
CA GLN A 165 -8.45 6.60 -21.71
C GLN A 165 -9.42 6.38 -20.53
N LEU A 166 -8.94 6.52 -19.30
CA LEU A 166 -9.67 6.25 -18.06
C LEU A 166 -10.09 7.53 -17.37
N SER A 167 -11.27 7.51 -16.74
CA SER A 167 -11.67 8.53 -15.77
C SER A 167 -10.74 8.50 -14.53
N GLY A 168 -10.73 9.55 -13.72
CA GLY A 168 -9.95 9.60 -12.49
C GLY A 168 -10.30 8.46 -11.52
N GLY A 169 -11.60 8.14 -11.37
CA GLY A 169 -12.05 7.03 -10.54
C GLY A 169 -11.61 5.66 -11.06
N GLU A 170 -11.58 5.46 -12.40
CA GLU A 170 -11.05 4.24 -13.01
C GLU A 170 -9.53 4.13 -12.79
N GLN A 171 -8.77 5.24 -12.93
CA GLN A 171 -7.34 5.27 -12.66
C GLN A 171 -7.03 4.94 -11.18
N GLN A 172 -7.85 5.45 -10.26
CA GLN A 172 -7.75 5.12 -8.84
C GLN A 172 -7.96 3.62 -8.60
N ARG A 173 -8.99 3.02 -9.19
CA ARG A 173 -9.24 1.57 -9.08
C ARG A 173 -8.10 0.73 -9.67
N VAL A 174 -7.50 1.15 -10.78
CA VAL A 174 -6.29 0.48 -11.34
C VAL A 174 -5.10 0.58 -10.37
N SER A 175 -4.89 1.74 -9.75
CA SER A 175 -3.83 1.93 -8.75
C SER A 175 -4.02 1.02 -7.53
N ILE A 176 -5.27 0.83 -7.09
CA ILE A 176 -5.63 -0.10 -6.01
C ILE A 176 -5.39 -1.55 -6.45
N ALA A 177 -5.84 -1.95 -7.64
CA ALA A 177 -5.59 -3.30 -8.19
C ALA A 177 -4.08 -3.62 -8.22
N ARG A 178 -3.26 -2.66 -8.67
CA ARG A 178 -1.80 -2.79 -8.69
C ARG A 178 -1.19 -2.97 -7.30
N ALA A 179 -1.75 -2.32 -6.28
CA ALA A 179 -1.28 -2.50 -4.91
C ALA A 179 -1.74 -3.85 -4.34
N LEU A 180 -2.94 -4.32 -4.68
CA LEU A 180 -3.52 -5.57 -4.18
C LEU A 180 -2.91 -6.83 -4.78
N ILE A 181 -2.40 -6.79 -6.02
CA ILE A 181 -1.88 -7.99 -6.74
C ILE A 181 -0.75 -8.71 -5.98
N LEU A 182 -0.02 -8.00 -5.14
CA LEU A 182 1.03 -8.58 -4.27
C LEU A 182 0.47 -9.16 -2.97
N ASN A 183 -0.85 -9.09 -2.76
CA ASN A 183 -1.53 -9.58 -1.57
C ASN A 183 -0.92 -9.00 -0.27
N PRO A 184 -0.83 -7.67 -0.13
CA PRO A 184 -0.20 -7.04 1.01
C PRO A 184 -0.97 -7.32 2.31
N LYS A 185 -0.25 -7.34 3.43
CA LYS A 185 -0.82 -7.45 4.78
C LYS A 185 -1.57 -6.18 5.19
N ILE A 186 -1.10 -5.03 4.72
CA ILE A 186 -1.69 -3.71 4.96
C ILE A 186 -1.72 -2.94 3.64
N LEU A 187 -2.81 -2.25 3.38
CA LEU A 187 -2.95 -1.34 2.24
C LEU A 187 -2.98 0.11 2.74
N CYS A 188 -2.00 0.89 2.31
CA CYS A 188 -1.90 2.30 2.63
C CYS A 188 -2.43 3.18 1.49
N PHE A 189 -3.12 4.26 1.84
CA PHE A 189 -3.62 5.26 0.91
C PHE A 189 -3.07 6.65 1.29
N ASP A 190 -2.42 7.32 0.36
CA ASP A 190 -1.97 8.70 0.55
C ASP A 190 -2.95 9.64 -0.17
N GLU A 191 -3.83 10.29 0.58
CA GLU A 191 -4.86 11.24 0.13
C GLU A 191 -5.69 10.74 -1.08
N PRO A 192 -6.45 9.63 -0.94
CA PRO A 192 -7.07 8.94 -2.08
C PRO A 192 -8.17 9.72 -2.80
N THR A 193 -8.65 10.82 -2.24
CA THR A 193 -9.73 11.67 -2.80
C THR A 193 -9.20 12.95 -3.45
N SER A 194 -7.98 13.38 -3.10
CA SER A 194 -7.47 14.72 -3.43
C SER A 194 -7.23 14.98 -4.93
N ALA A 195 -7.03 13.91 -5.73
CA ALA A 195 -6.85 14.01 -7.19
C ALA A 195 -8.16 13.75 -7.97
N LEU A 196 -9.29 13.62 -7.27
CA LEU A 196 -10.59 13.29 -7.86
C LEU A 196 -11.53 14.49 -7.82
N ASP A 197 -12.51 14.49 -8.72
CA ASP A 197 -13.66 15.37 -8.62
C ASP A 197 -14.43 15.05 -7.31
N PRO A 198 -14.88 16.05 -6.54
CA PRO A 198 -15.66 15.84 -5.33
C PRO A 198 -16.88 14.92 -5.51
N ALA A 199 -17.48 14.90 -6.71
CA ALA A 199 -18.58 13.98 -7.03
C ALA A 199 -18.16 12.50 -6.96
N LEU A 200 -16.87 12.18 -7.10
CA LEU A 200 -16.34 10.81 -7.07
C LEU A 200 -15.88 10.36 -5.67
N THR A 201 -15.83 11.24 -4.69
CA THR A 201 -15.47 10.89 -3.31
C THR A 201 -16.33 9.75 -2.76
N GLY A 202 -17.63 9.76 -3.06
CA GLY A 202 -18.55 8.70 -2.66
C GLY A 202 -18.23 7.32 -3.25
N GLU A 203 -17.63 7.25 -4.45
CA GLU A 203 -17.17 5.99 -5.04
C GLU A 203 -15.96 5.43 -4.28
N VAL A 204 -15.03 6.31 -3.87
CA VAL A 204 -13.86 5.91 -3.06
C VAL A 204 -14.30 5.39 -1.69
N VAL A 205 -15.26 6.06 -1.04
CA VAL A 205 -15.84 5.59 0.24
C VAL A 205 -16.44 4.19 0.08
N LYS A 206 -17.24 3.95 -0.97
CA LYS A 206 -17.83 2.63 -1.24
C LYS A 206 -16.75 1.58 -1.42
N LEU A 207 -15.73 1.87 -2.23
CA LEU A 207 -14.63 0.96 -2.52
C LEU A 207 -13.84 0.59 -1.25
N ILE A 208 -13.50 1.57 -0.40
CA ILE A 208 -12.81 1.31 0.87
C ILE A 208 -13.66 0.46 1.79
N ASN A 209 -14.97 0.73 1.87
CA ASN A 209 -15.87 -0.07 2.68
C ASN A 209 -16.06 -1.51 2.13
N GLU A 210 -15.97 -1.73 0.82
CA GLU A 210 -15.94 -3.07 0.22
C GLU A 210 -14.65 -3.81 0.58
N LEU A 211 -13.49 -3.17 0.48
CA LEU A 211 -12.22 -3.73 0.92
C LEU A 211 -12.22 -4.05 2.43
N LYS A 212 -12.82 -3.19 3.24
CA LYS A 212 -13.02 -3.44 4.68
C LYS A 212 -13.87 -4.68 4.94
N LYS A 213 -14.98 -4.88 4.20
CA LYS A 213 -15.81 -6.09 4.28
C LYS A 213 -15.04 -7.35 3.87
N GLN A 214 -14.07 -7.23 2.97
CA GLN A 214 -13.15 -8.31 2.57
C GLN A 214 -12.03 -8.53 3.60
N ASN A 215 -12.08 -7.86 4.77
CA ASN A 215 -11.12 -7.97 5.87
C ASN A 215 -9.71 -7.43 5.54
N HIS A 216 -9.60 -6.48 4.60
CA HIS A 216 -8.35 -5.77 4.38
C HIS A 216 -8.04 -4.81 5.54
N THR A 217 -6.80 -4.84 6.03
CA THR A 217 -6.29 -3.88 7.01
C THR A 217 -5.76 -2.66 6.26
N MET A 218 -6.22 -1.45 6.62
CA MET A 218 -5.90 -0.25 5.84
C MET A 218 -5.44 0.91 6.72
N ILE A 219 -4.52 1.70 6.17
CA ILE A 219 -4.11 3.01 6.73
C ILE A 219 -4.38 4.05 5.67
N ILE A 220 -5.15 5.08 6.00
CA ILE A 220 -5.55 6.12 5.06
C ILE A 220 -5.09 7.46 5.59
N ILE A 221 -4.32 8.19 4.80
CA ILE A 221 -3.96 9.58 5.09
C ILE A 221 -4.94 10.48 4.37
N THR A 222 -5.52 11.44 5.09
CA THR A 222 -6.36 12.48 4.49
C THR A 222 -6.36 13.74 5.36
N HIS A 223 -6.85 14.82 4.81
CA HIS A 223 -7.19 16.04 5.55
C HIS A 223 -8.71 16.28 5.56
N GLU A 224 -9.50 15.40 4.91
CA GLU A 224 -10.95 15.49 4.79
C GLU A 224 -11.63 14.73 5.95
N MET A 225 -12.23 15.47 6.89
CA MET A 225 -12.83 14.87 8.08
C MET A 225 -14.09 14.05 7.73
N ASP A 226 -14.93 14.56 6.82
CA ASP A 226 -16.18 13.89 6.42
C ASP A 226 -15.90 12.53 5.75
N PHE A 227 -14.84 12.45 4.94
CA PHE A 227 -14.38 11.21 4.36
C PHE A 227 -13.86 10.25 5.45
N ALA A 228 -13.03 10.77 6.36
CA ALA A 228 -12.44 9.99 7.44
C ALA A 228 -13.51 9.27 8.28
N TYR A 229 -14.54 9.98 8.74
CA TYR A 229 -15.60 9.40 9.55
C TYR A 229 -16.47 8.36 8.84
N GLN A 230 -16.52 8.38 7.50
CA GLN A 230 -17.29 7.40 6.73
C GLN A 230 -16.57 6.05 6.57
N VAL A 231 -15.26 6.01 6.74
CA VAL A 231 -14.45 4.80 6.46
C VAL A 231 -13.69 4.28 7.67
N ALA A 232 -13.32 5.12 8.64
CA ALA A 232 -12.47 4.78 9.76
C ALA A 232 -13.12 3.82 10.77
N ASP A 233 -12.32 2.93 11.35
CA ASP A 233 -12.60 2.31 12.65
C ASP A 233 -11.87 3.05 13.76
N LYS A 234 -10.71 3.66 13.43
CA LYS A 234 -9.87 4.41 14.35
C LYS A 234 -9.33 5.64 13.63
N VAL A 235 -9.30 6.75 14.31
CA VAL A 235 -8.78 8.03 13.81
C VAL A 235 -7.66 8.50 14.72
N ILE A 236 -6.54 8.88 14.13
CA ILE A 236 -5.48 9.63 14.81
C ILE A 236 -5.27 10.98 14.14
N VAL A 237 -5.01 12.02 14.92
CA VAL A 237 -4.70 13.35 14.41
C VAL A 237 -3.25 13.67 14.64
N ILE A 238 -2.51 13.99 13.57
CA ILE A 238 -1.11 14.38 13.64
C ILE A 238 -0.97 15.89 13.45
N GLU A 239 -0.29 16.52 14.38
CA GLU A 239 0.13 17.92 14.32
C GLU A 239 1.61 18.05 14.66
N LYS A 240 2.38 18.77 13.81
CA LYS A 240 3.82 19.06 14.02
C LYS A 240 4.65 17.83 14.38
N GLY A 241 4.30 16.67 13.75
CA GLY A 241 5.02 15.40 13.92
C GLY A 241 4.67 14.61 15.18
N LYS A 242 3.59 14.93 15.88
CA LYS A 242 3.08 14.21 17.05
C LYS A 242 1.62 13.84 16.88
N ILE A 243 1.20 12.74 17.47
CA ILE A 243 -0.22 12.42 17.64
C ILE A 243 -0.74 13.30 18.77
N ILE A 244 -1.78 14.07 18.50
CA ILE A 244 -2.45 14.97 19.45
C ILE A 244 -3.83 14.46 19.87
N GLU A 245 -4.41 13.57 19.09
CA GLU A 245 -5.72 12.99 19.36
C GLU A 245 -5.78 11.57 18.78
N GLU A 246 -6.47 10.68 19.47
CA GLU A 246 -6.76 9.31 19.07
C GLU A 246 -8.17 8.95 19.48
N LYS A 247 -8.98 8.43 18.56
CA LYS A 247 -10.38 8.06 18.78
C LYS A 247 -10.72 6.79 18.02
N ASP A 248 -11.47 5.90 18.65
CA ASP A 248 -12.23 4.84 17.99
C ASP A 248 -13.53 5.41 17.43
N ASN A 249 -13.96 4.93 16.26
CA ASN A 249 -15.14 5.42 15.53
C ASN A 249 -16.23 4.35 15.47
#